data_692fc585d400a44b0b4daf854924b4cd
#
_entry.id   692fc585d400a44b0b4daf854924b4cd
#
_cell.length_a   1.000
_cell.length_b   1.000
_cell.length_c   1.000
_cell.angle_alpha   90.00
_cell.angle_beta   90.00
_cell.angle_gamma   90.00
#
_symmetry.space_group_name_H-M   'P 1'
#
loop_
_entity.id
_entity.type
_entity.pdbx_description
1 polymer ?
#
loop_
_entity_poly.entity_id
_entity_poly.type
_entity_poly.pdbx_seq_one_letter_code
_entity_poly.pdbx_strand_id
1 'polypeptide(L)'
;MSPAIHRREGELYAPTEWAGGPWSPRHQHGGAAAALLAHGALEAARETQLRVARLTLDLFRAVPLEPLRLVRRYARRARRIAVVELSLLHGEEEVTRASALLLRERGDLAPSWASGDASAPPGPEACEAIELMPRAYREQVPPGFHWSLEIRMARATEGPLAWIRTPLDVLEGEATSPFERAAAVSDLCFGLAGRTLLRRGWHEARAVRTRFINVDTTLYFEREPEGEWFAMRPTVLSDDRGIGLAEVATYDARGRYGRVLQAMLANDPEDRADG
;
A
#
# COMPACT_ATOMS: atom_id res chain seq x y z
N MET A 1 -15.98 -14.23 11.77
CA MET A 1 -14.57 -13.85 11.52
C MET A 1 -14.58 -12.87 10.37
N SER A 2 -13.76 -11.83 10.44
CA SER A 2 -13.58 -10.91 9.30
C SER A 2 -12.98 -11.68 8.13
N PRO A 3 -13.31 -11.34 6.87
CA PRO A 3 -12.64 -11.90 5.73
C PRO A 3 -11.16 -11.48 5.73
N ALA A 4 -10.27 -12.36 5.31
CA ALA A 4 -8.83 -12.14 5.32
C ALA A 4 -8.22 -12.23 3.92
N ILE A 5 -7.08 -11.55 3.74
CA ILE A 5 -6.34 -11.55 2.46
C ILE A 5 -5.63 -12.89 2.26
N HIS A 6 -5.01 -13.43 3.33
CA HIS A 6 -4.27 -14.68 3.28
C HIS A 6 -4.64 -15.60 4.45
N ARG A 7 -4.36 -16.89 4.29
CA ARG A 7 -4.35 -17.92 5.34
C ARG A 7 -2.94 -18.46 5.52
N ARG A 8 -2.58 -18.76 6.74
CA ARG A 8 -1.31 -19.43 7.03
C ARG A 8 -1.48 -20.96 6.94
N GLU A 9 -0.71 -21.59 6.07
CA GLU A 9 -0.69 -23.04 5.87
C GLU A 9 0.75 -23.56 6.08
N GLY A 10 1.09 -23.83 7.35
CA GLY A 10 2.48 -24.15 7.74
C GLY A 10 3.43 -22.98 7.52
N GLU A 11 4.39 -23.15 6.61
CA GLU A 11 5.35 -22.08 6.23
C GLU A 11 4.85 -21.23 5.05
N LEU A 12 3.72 -21.57 4.47
CA LEU A 12 3.15 -20.89 3.32
C LEU A 12 2.01 -19.96 3.73
N TYR A 13 1.82 -18.93 2.94
CA TYR A 13 0.71 -18.00 3.00
C TYR A 13 -0.15 -18.18 1.75
N ALA A 14 -1.27 -18.87 1.92
CA ALA A 14 -2.22 -19.12 0.84
C ALA A 14 -3.13 -17.92 0.64
N PRO A 15 -3.20 -17.32 -0.58
CA PRO A 15 -4.10 -16.22 -0.85
C PRO A 15 -5.56 -16.71 -0.80
N THR A 16 -6.45 -15.87 -0.30
CA THR A 16 -7.89 -16.04 -0.46
C THR A 16 -8.37 -15.35 -1.74
N GLU A 17 -9.65 -15.43 -2.04
CA GLU A 17 -10.24 -14.66 -3.13
C GLU A 17 -10.02 -13.13 -2.97
N TRP A 18 -9.89 -12.65 -1.73
CA TRP A 18 -9.66 -11.24 -1.39
C TRP A 18 -8.23 -10.75 -1.70
N ALA A 19 -7.30 -11.63 -1.99
CA ALA A 19 -5.96 -11.23 -2.43
C ALA A 19 -5.93 -10.81 -3.91
N GLY A 20 -6.92 -11.22 -4.72
CA GLY A 20 -6.98 -10.99 -6.15
C GLY A 20 -6.92 -9.53 -6.57
N GLY A 21 -6.43 -9.29 -7.78
CA GLY A 21 -6.35 -7.97 -8.40
C GLY A 21 -7.28 -7.82 -9.61
N PRO A 22 -7.50 -6.58 -10.10
CA PRO A 22 -8.41 -6.32 -11.22
C PRO A 22 -7.79 -6.62 -12.59
N TRP A 23 -6.50 -6.95 -12.65
CA TRP A 23 -5.77 -7.07 -13.90
C TRP A 23 -5.78 -8.47 -14.48
N SER A 24 -5.82 -9.48 -13.62
CA SER A 24 -5.80 -10.89 -13.99
C SER A 24 -6.41 -11.73 -12.88
N PRO A 25 -7.21 -12.77 -13.21
CA PRO A 25 -7.74 -13.70 -12.23
C PRO A 25 -6.67 -14.59 -11.59
N ARG A 26 -5.44 -14.56 -12.12
CA ARG A 26 -4.31 -15.36 -11.63
C ARG A 26 -3.33 -14.59 -10.75
N HIS A 27 -3.51 -13.28 -10.58
CA HIS A 27 -2.54 -12.44 -9.87
C HIS A 27 -3.18 -11.69 -8.71
N GLN A 28 -2.38 -11.54 -7.66
CA GLN A 28 -2.75 -10.75 -6.50
C GLN A 28 -2.73 -9.24 -6.82
N HIS A 29 -3.48 -8.47 -6.06
CA HIS A 29 -3.37 -7.03 -6.00
C HIS A 29 -2.07 -6.61 -5.29
N GLY A 30 -1.41 -5.55 -5.76
CA GLY A 30 -0.19 -5.06 -5.10
C GLY A 30 -0.38 -4.76 -3.61
N GLY A 31 -1.55 -4.25 -3.22
CA GLY A 31 -1.90 -4.02 -1.82
C GLY A 31 -1.96 -5.30 -0.97
N ALA A 32 -2.35 -6.43 -1.55
CA ALA A 32 -2.34 -7.72 -0.86
C ALA A 32 -0.91 -8.21 -0.58
N ALA A 33 -0.03 -8.11 -1.57
CA ALA A 33 1.39 -8.40 -1.41
C ALA A 33 2.07 -7.44 -0.41
N ALA A 34 1.74 -6.14 -0.49
CA ALA A 34 2.24 -5.13 0.44
C ALA A 34 1.84 -5.42 1.90
N ALA A 35 0.59 -5.86 2.12
CA ALA A 35 0.10 -6.26 3.44
C ALA A 35 0.92 -7.41 4.03
N LEU A 36 1.19 -8.45 3.25
CA LEU A 36 1.95 -9.62 3.69
C LEU A 36 3.43 -9.28 3.97
N LEU A 37 4.05 -8.45 3.12
CA LEU A 37 5.42 -7.96 3.36
C LEU A 37 5.49 -7.06 4.61
N ALA A 38 4.46 -6.22 4.83
CA ALA A 38 4.36 -5.41 6.04
C ALA A 38 4.19 -6.26 7.30
N HIS A 39 3.42 -7.35 7.23
CA HIS A 39 3.32 -8.34 8.30
C HIS A 39 4.71 -8.87 8.70
N GLY A 40 5.50 -9.31 7.73
CA GLY A 40 6.88 -9.78 7.99
C GLY A 40 7.81 -8.69 8.57
N ALA A 41 7.64 -7.43 8.14
CA ALA A 41 8.39 -6.30 8.71
C ALA A 41 7.99 -6.04 10.18
N LEU A 42 6.69 -6.15 10.50
CA LEU A 42 6.18 -5.97 11.85
C LEU A 42 6.65 -7.10 12.80
N GLU A 43 6.68 -8.35 12.32
CA GLU A 43 7.28 -9.44 13.08
C GLU A 43 8.76 -9.16 13.42
N ALA A 44 9.55 -8.68 12.45
CA ALA A 44 10.94 -8.29 12.68
C ALA A 44 11.06 -7.09 13.65
N ALA A 45 10.13 -6.14 13.61
CA ALA A 45 10.07 -5.02 14.54
C ALA A 45 9.81 -5.50 15.98
N ARG A 46 8.88 -6.45 16.16
CA ARG A 46 8.61 -7.08 17.48
C ARG A 46 9.83 -7.84 18.02
N GLU A 47 10.49 -8.64 17.18
CA GLU A 47 11.70 -9.39 17.56
C GLU A 47 12.88 -8.50 17.96
N THR A 48 13.02 -7.34 17.35
CA THR A 48 14.12 -6.40 17.58
C THR A 48 13.79 -5.32 18.60
N GLN A 49 12.52 -5.14 18.94
CA GLN A 49 12.00 -4.01 19.72
C GLN A 49 12.36 -2.66 19.08
N LEU A 50 12.34 -2.61 17.76
CA LEU A 50 12.56 -1.42 16.94
C LEU A 50 11.27 -1.08 16.19
N ARG A 51 11.10 0.18 15.80
CA ARG A 51 9.96 0.64 15.00
C ARG A 51 10.34 0.68 13.52
N VAL A 52 9.43 0.30 12.65
CA VAL A 52 9.60 0.48 11.20
C VAL A 52 9.54 1.97 10.87
N ALA A 53 10.64 2.50 10.32
CA ALA A 53 10.75 3.89 9.87
C ALA A 53 10.58 4.02 8.35
N ARG A 54 10.89 2.96 7.61
CA ARG A 54 10.70 2.89 6.16
C ARG A 54 10.38 1.46 5.75
N LEU A 55 9.48 1.31 4.79
CA LEU A 55 9.22 0.07 4.06
C LEU A 55 9.25 0.40 2.56
N THR A 56 10.18 -0.19 1.82
CA THR A 56 10.27 -0.10 0.36
C THR A 56 9.95 -1.45 -0.24
N LEU A 57 9.01 -1.48 -1.16
CA LEU A 57 8.58 -2.68 -1.89
C LEU A 57 8.98 -2.53 -3.36
N ASP A 58 9.55 -3.58 -3.93
CA ASP A 58 9.84 -3.70 -5.36
C ASP A 58 8.85 -4.70 -5.98
N LEU A 59 7.99 -4.21 -6.87
CA LEU A 59 6.95 -4.99 -7.57
C LEU A 59 7.43 -5.35 -8.97
N PHE A 60 8.47 -6.17 -9.07
CA PHE A 60 9.14 -6.47 -10.35
C PHE A 60 8.51 -7.64 -11.10
N ARG A 61 7.58 -8.37 -10.49
CA ARG A 61 6.78 -9.43 -11.14
C ARG A 61 5.33 -9.37 -10.70
N ALA A 62 4.44 -9.89 -11.55
CA ALA A 62 3.06 -10.13 -11.14
C ALA A 62 3.02 -11.23 -10.07
N VAL A 63 2.51 -10.91 -8.89
CA VAL A 63 2.43 -11.86 -7.77
C VAL A 63 1.32 -12.87 -8.04
N PRO A 64 1.59 -14.18 -8.10
CA PRO A 64 0.57 -15.19 -8.42
C PRO A 64 -0.46 -15.32 -7.30
N LEU A 65 -1.69 -15.68 -7.66
CA LEU A 65 -2.77 -16.02 -6.71
C LEU A 65 -2.62 -17.49 -6.28
N GLU A 66 -1.45 -17.82 -5.78
CA GLU A 66 -1.02 -19.14 -5.31
C GLU A 66 -0.27 -19.00 -3.97
N PRO A 67 -0.09 -20.10 -3.21
CA PRO A 67 0.61 -20.03 -1.93
C PRO A 67 2.06 -19.52 -2.08
N LEU A 68 2.44 -18.60 -1.20
CA LEU A 68 3.75 -17.95 -1.18
C LEU A 68 4.48 -18.24 0.13
N ARG A 69 5.80 -18.29 0.06
CA ARG A 69 6.65 -18.34 1.24
C ARG A 69 7.22 -16.95 1.51
N LEU A 70 7.02 -16.44 2.71
CA LEU A 70 7.64 -15.20 3.19
C LEU A 70 8.97 -15.51 3.84
N VAL A 71 10.05 -15.02 3.25
CA VAL A 71 11.42 -15.19 3.77
C VAL A 71 11.92 -13.87 4.32
N ARG A 72 12.53 -13.91 5.51
CA ARG A 72 13.13 -12.75 6.17
C ARG A 72 14.63 -12.96 6.34
N ARG A 73 15.41 -11.96 5.98
CA ARG A 73 16.86 -11.93 6.16
C ARG A 73 17.29 -10.59 6.76
N TYR A 74 18.07 -10.61 7.83
CA TYR A 74 18.66 -9.39 8.36
C TYR A 74 19.94 -9.05 7.58
N ALA A 75 19.90 -7.99 6.76
CA ALA A 75 21.11 -7.39 6.20
C ALA A 75 21.93 -6.70 7.30
N ARG A 76 21.26 -6.17 8.32
CA ARG A 76 21.86 -5.65 9.55
C ARG A 76 20.94 -5.89 10.73
N ARG A 77 21.48 -6.37 11.85
CA ARG A 77 20.78 -6.49 13.14
C ARG A 77 21.63 -5.92 14.25
N ALA A 78 21.24 -4.75 14.77
CA ALA A 78 21.94 -4.08 15.85
C ALA A 78 20.94 -3.41 16.79
N ARG A 79 21.40 -3.02 17.98
CA ARG A 79 20.57 -2.49 19.06
C ARG A 79 19.75 -1.23 18.71
N ARG A 80 20.21 -0.41 17.76
CA ARG A 80 19.58 0.87 17.39
C ARG A 80 19.04 0.91 15.98
N ILE A 81 19.54 0.04 15.12
CA ILE A 81 19.20 0.02 13.69
C ILE A 81 19.19 -1.44 13.24
N ALA A 82 18.14 -1.85 12.58
CA ALA A 82 18.11 -3.08 11.81
C ALA A 82 17.64 -2.78 10.36
N VAL A 83 18.16 -3.56 9.43
CA VAL A 83 17.70 -3.59 8.03
C VAL A 83 17.29 -5.01 7.75
N VAL A 84 16.02 -5.19 7.35
CA VAL A 84 15.42 -6.48 7.07
C VAL A 84 15.04 -6.53 5.61
N GLU A 85 15.49 -7.55 4.93
CA GLU A 85 15.04 -7.91 3.60
C GLU A 85 13.94 -8.97 3.72
N LEU A 86 12.89 -8.79 2.96
CA LEU A 86 11.70 -9.61 2.95
C LEU A 86 11.45 -10.02 1.49
N SER A 87 11.27 -11.31 1.24
CA SER A 87 11.01 -11.84 -0.09
C SER A 87 9.75 -12.69 -0.08
N LEU A 88 8.87 -12.50 -1.04
CA LEU A 88 7.81 -13.46 -1.33
C LEU A 88 8.27 -14.38 -2.45
N LEU A 89 8.27 -15.68 -2.17
CA LEU A 89 8.68 -16.73 -3.09
C LEU A 89 7.48 -17.57 -3.51
N HIS A 90 7.34 -17.79 -4.82
CA HIS A 90 6.49 -18.82 -5.39
C HIS A 90 7.38 -19.99 -5.80
N GLY A 91 7.31 -21.10 -5.07
CA GLY A 91 8.34 -22.14 -5.14
C GLY A 91 9.72 -21.59 -4.75
N GLU A 92 10.67 -21.61 -5.68
CA GLU A 92 12.01 -21.05 -5.50
C GLU A 92 12.18 -19.67 -6.19
N GLU A 93 11.16 -19.20 -6.90
CA GLU A 93 11.19 -17.93 -7.61
C GLU A 93 10.79 -16.77 -6.70
N GLU A 94 11.64 -15.73 -6.59
CA GLU A 94 11.30 -14.48 -5.92
C GLU A 94 10.39 -13.65 -6.83
N VAL A 95 9.16 -13.41 -6.38
CA VAL A 95 8.17 -12.67 -7.17
C VAL A 95 8.04 -11.21 -6.78
N THR A 96 8.36 -10.88 -5.53
CA THR A 96 8.43 -9.50 -5.02
C THR A 96 9.24 -9.46 -3.74
N ARG A 97 9.74 -8.31 -3.39
CA ARG A 97 10.53 -8.11 -2.16
C ARG A 97 10.22 -6.80 -1.47
N ALA A 98 10.69 -6.69 -0.23
CA ALA A 98 10.74 -5.42 0.48
C ALA A 98 12.04 -5.26 1.28
N SER A 99 12.40 -4.01 1.55
CA SER A 99 13.42 -3.64 2.51
C SER A 99 12.80 -2.79 3.61
N ALA A 100 12.86 -3.26 4.86
CA ALA A 100 12.41 -2.53 6.02
C ALA A 100 13.59 -1.95 6.81
N LEU A 101 13.57 -0.64 7.07
CA LEU A 101 14.48 0.04 7.98
C LEU A 101 13.80 0.18 9.35
N LEU A 102 14.39 -0.42 10.37
CA LEU A 102 13.88 -0.39 11.74
C LEU A 102 14.81 0.44 12.62
N LEU A 103 14.23 1.36 13.39
CA LEU A 103 14.97 2.30 14.23
C LEU A 103 14.49 2.25 15.68
N ARG A 104 15.42 2.47 16.62
CA ARG A 104 15.11 2.57 18.04
C ARG A 104 14.48 3.92 18.36
N GLU A 105 13.32 3.87 18.98
CA GLU A 105 12.69 5.06 19.54
C GLU A 105 13.43 5.59 20.76
N ARG A 106 13.57 6.90 20.85
CA ARG A 106 14.21 7.62 21.95
C ARG A 106 13.54 8.98 22.16
N GLY A 107 12.27 8.93 22.55
CA GLY A 107 11.50 10.15 22.84
C GLY A 107 12.07 11.03 23.93
N ASP A 108 12.92 10.46 24.81
CA ASP A 108 13.63 11.13 25.89
C ASP A 108 14.82 12.00 25.42
N LEU A 109 15.32 11.78 24.18
CA LEU A 109 16.51 12.48 23.68
C LEU A 109 16.22 13.56 22.66
N ALA A 110 15.08 13.51 22.00
CA ALA A 110 14.80 14.37 20.87
C ALA A 110 13.72 15.39 21.20
N PRO A 111 13.94 16.69 20.96
CA PRO A 111 12.83 17.63 20.93
C PRO A 111 11.90 17.22 19.78
N SER A 112 10.59 17.24 20.05
CA SER A 112 9.61 17.05 18.99
C SER A 112 9.65 18.25 18.05
N TRP A 113 9.93 18.01 16.77
CA TRP A 113 9.88 19.03 15.73
C TRP A 113 9.19 18.47 14.49
N ALA A 114 8.38 19.30 13.88
CA ALA A 114 7.76 19.00 12.59
C ALA A 114 7.69 20.28 11.76
N SER A 115 7.85 20.17 10.46
CA SER A 115 7.62 21.24 9.51
C SER A 115 6.45 20.91 8.58
N GLY A 116 5.83 21.94 8.04
CA GLY A 116 4.64 21.81 7.23
C GLY A 116 3.39 21.47 8.05
N ASP A 117 2.26 21.41 7.38
CA ASP A 117 0.99 21.07 8.01
C ASP A 117 0.93 19.58 8.34
N ALA A 118 1.04 19.27 9.63
CA ALA A 118 0.93 17.92 10.17
C ALA A 118 -0.43 17.67 10.86
N SER A 119 -1.34 18.66 10.85
CA SER A 119 -2.66 18.54 11.46
C SER A 119 -3.51 17.49 10.75
N ALA A 120 -4.48 16.93 11.49
CA ALA A 120 -5.44 16.03 10.91
C ALA A 120 -6.32 16.76 9.87
N PRO A 121 -6.50 16.20 8.67
CA PRO A 121 -7.48 16.74 7.74
C PRO A 121 -8.91 16.47 8.24
N PRO A 122 -9.95 17.06 7.62
CA PRO A 122 -11.33 16.67 7.88
C PRO A 122 -11.50 15.15 7.83
N GLY A 123 -12.20 14.58 8.79
CA GLY A 123 -12.35 13.12 8.91
C GLY A 123 -13.18 12.51 7.77
N PRO A 124 -13.17 11.18 7.66
CA PRO A 124 -13.86 10.48 6.58
C PRO A 124 -15.37 10.74 6.58
N GLU A 125 -15.97 11.04 7.73
CA GLU A 125 -17.38 11.38 7.87
C GLU A 125 -17.76 12.72 7.20
N ALA A 126 -16.80 13.64 7.04
CA ALA A 126 -16.99 14.92 6.34
C ALA A 126 -16.77 14.80 4.82
N CYS A 127 -16.38 13.62 4.33
CA CYS A 127 -16.06 13.34 2.95
C CYS A 127 -17.16 12.54 2.24
N GLU A 128 -17.25 12.67 0.93
CA GLU A 128 -18.21 11.95 0.11
C GLU A 128 -17.74 10.52 -0.17
N ALA A 129 -18.59 9.52 0.08
CA ALA A 129 -18.30 8.15 -0.29
C ALA A 129 -18.29 8.03 -1.83
N ILE A 130 -17.26 7.36 -2.35
CA ILE A 130 -17.13 7.10 -3.77
C ILE A 130 -16.93 5.62 -4.04
N GLU A 131 -17.43 5.16 -5.17
CA GLU A 131 -17.07 3.85 -5.70
C GLU A 131 -15.73 3.93 -6.44
N LEU A 132 -14.77 3.07 -6.06
CA LEU A 132 -13.51 2.95 -6.80
C LEU A 132 -13.76 2.49 -8.23
N MET A 133 -14.73 1.61 -8.42
CA MET A 133 -15.16 1.09 -9.72
C MET A 133 -16.67 1.18 -9.84
N PRO A 134 -17.21 1.79 -10.92
CA PRO A 134 -18.64 1.73 -11.20
C PRO A 134 -19.13 0.27 -11.30
N ARG A 135 -20.38 0.03 -10.87
CA ARG A 135 -20.98 -1.31 -10.82
C ARG A 135 -20.85 -2.07 -12.15
N ALA A 136 -21.14 -1.41 -13.27
CA ALA A 136 -21.01 -2.01 -14.60
C ALA A 136 -19.57 -2.47 -14.94
N TYR A 137 -18.56 -1.89 -14.30
CA TYR A 137 -17.16 -2.31 -14.47
C TYR A 137 -16.77 -3.42 -13.49
N ARG A 138 -17.36 -3.40 -12.30
CA ARG A 138 -17.17 -4.46 -11.29
C ARG A 138 -17.53 -5.85 -11.83
N GLU A 139 -18.56 -5.93 -12.68
CA GLU A 139 -18.99 -7.19 -13.30
C GLU A 139 -18.02 -7.73 -14.36
N GLN A 140 -17.06 -6.90 -14.79
CA GLN A 140 -16.09 -7.24 -15.83
C GLN A 140 -14.69 -7.57 -15.28
N VAL A 141 -14.47 -7.40 -13.99
CA VAL A 141 -13.17 -7.67 -13.34
C VAL A 141 -13.31 -8.74 -12.27
N PRO A 142 -12.26 -9.56 -12.05
CA PRO A 142 -12.28 -10.56 -10.98
C PRO A 142 -12.54 -9.92 -9.62
N PRO A 143 -13.18 -10.61 -8.66
CA PRO A 143 -13.23 -10.18 -7.27
C PRO A 143 -11.82 -10.12 -6.68
N GLY A 144 -11.65 -9.34 -5.61
CA GLY A 144 -10.38 -9.26 -4.94
C GLY A 144 -10.25 -8.08 -3.98
N PHE A 145 -9.03 -7.75 -3.60
CA PHE A 145 -8.68 -6.72 -2.63
C PHE A 145 -9.34 -5.37 -2.93
N HIS A 146 -9.35 -4.95 -4.19
CA HIS A 146 -9.94 -3.69 -4.64
C HIS A 146 -11.46 -3.60 -4.41
N TRP A 147 -12.17 -4.73 -4.20
CA TRP A 147 -13.59 -4.74 -3.87
C TRP A 147 -13.88 -4.47 -2.40
N SER A 148 -12.89 -4.70 -1.54
CA SER A 148 -13.00 -4.43 -0.10
C SER A 148 -12.84 -2.96 0.26
N LEU A 149 -12.31 -2.15 -0.67
CA LEU A 149 -11.90 -0.79 -0.40
C LEU A 149 -13.10 0.13 -0.22
N GLU A 150 -13.14 0.79 0.91
CA GLU A 150 -14.02 1.90 1.17
C GLU A 150 -13.24 3.21 0.95
N ILE A 151 -13.75 4.06 0.08
CA ILE A 151 -13.06 5.32 -0.27
C ILE A 151 -14.01 6.48 -0.06
N ARG A 152 -13.50 7.55 0.54
CA ARG A 152 -14.20 8.82 0.71
C ARG A 152 -13.31 9.96 0.27
N MET A 153 -13.83 10.83 -0.58
CA MET A 153 -13.07 11.96 -1.12
C MET A 153 -13.56 13.28 -0.52
N ALA A 154 -12.62 14.15 -0.18
CA ALA A 154 -12.93 15.52 0.20
C ALA A 154 -13.56 16.28 -0.97
N ARG A 155 -14.41 17.26 -0.65
CA ARG A 155 -15.02 18.15 -1.67
C ARG A 155 -13.92 18.92 -2.39
N ALA A 156 -14.18 19.25 -3.65
CA ALA A 156 -13.22 19.95 -4.50
C ALA A 156 -12.69 21.28 -3.91
N THR A 157 -13.48 21.94 -3.07
CA THR A 157 -13.13 23.18 -2.37
C THR A 157 -12.11 23.01 -1.24
N GLU A 158 -11.93 21.75 -0.75
CA GLU A 158 -11.04 21.43 0.37
C GLU A 158 -9.68 20.87 -0.10
N GLY A 159 -9.49 20.80 -1.42
CA GLY A 159 -8.28 20.28 -2.04
C GLY A 159 -8.29 18.74 -2.22
N PRO A 160 -7.25 18.20 -2.86
CA PRO A 160 -7.17 16.78 -3.15
C PRO A 160 -6.88 15.97 -1.89
N LEU A 161 -7.86 15.17 -1.44
CA LEU A 161 -7.74 14.27 -0.29
C LEU A 161 -8.67 13.09 -0.49
N ALA A 162 -8.18 11.88 -0.23
CA ALA A 162 -8.99 10.68 -0.18
C ALA A 162 -8.70 9.87 1.09
N TRP A 163 -9.73 9.52 1.84
CA TRP A 163 -9.70 8.56 2.92
C TRP A 163 -9.97 7.16 2.38
N ILE A 164 -9.21 6.19 2.86
CA ILE A 164 -9.29 4.80 2.41
C ILE A 164 -9.28 3.89 3.62
N ARG A 165 -10.10 2.85 3.55
CA ARG A 165 -10.12 1.75 4.51
C ARG A 165 -10.28 0.42 3.77
N THR A 166 -9.65 -0.64 4.30
CA THR A 166 -10.01 -2.02 4.02
C THR A 166 -10.42 -2.71 5.32
N PRO A 167 -11.59 -3.36 5.37
CA PRO A 167 -12.02 -4.13 6.54
C PRO A 167 -11.37 -5.51 6.61
N LEU A 168 -10.56 -5.90 5.61
CA LEU A 168 -9.93 -7.21 5.55
C LEU A 168 -8.84 -7.34 6.62
N ASP A 169 -8.74 -8.52 7.20
CA ASP A 169 -7.55 -8.89 7.95
C ASP A 169 -6.44 -9.37 7.01
N VAL A 170 -5.18 -9.16 7.39
CA VAL A 170 -4.04 -9.63 6.57
C VAL A 170 -3.96 -11.14 6.61
N LEU A 171 -4.09 -11.72 7.81
CA LEU A 171 -4.09 -13.15 8.05
C LEU A 171 -5.38 -13.60 8.74
N GLU A 172 -5.91 -14.71 8.30
CA GLU A 172 -7.09 -15.32 8.91
C GLU A 172 -6.83 -15.67 10.38
N GLY A 173 -7.69 -15.16 11.26
CA GLY A 173 -7.60 -15.39 12.70
C GLY A 173 -6.58 -14.52 13.45
N GLU A 174 -5.88 -13.62 12.77
CA GLU A 174 -4.95 -12.69 13.39
C GLU A 174 -5.45 -11.24 13.27
N ALA A 175 -5.32 -10.48 14.37
CA ALA A 175 -5.68 -9.07 14.36
C ALA A 175 -4.69 -8.27 13.52
N THR A 176 -5.18 -7.56 12.53
CA THR A 176 -4.37 -6.72 11.66
C THR A 176 -4.09 -5.36 12.29
N SER A 177 -2.82 -4.99 12.35
CA SER A 177 -2.38 -3.70 12.88
C SER A 177 -2.69 -2.53 11.93
N PRO A 178 -2.79 -1.28 12.44
CA PRO A 178 -2.89 -0.10 11.59
C PRO A 178 -1.72 0.04 10.60
N PHE A 179 -0.51 -0.38 10.97
CA PHE A 179 0.66 -0.39 10.09
C PHE A 179 0.47 -1.28 8.86
N GLU A 180 -0.01 -2.51 9.05
CA GLU A 180 -0.30 -3.45 7.96
C GLU A 180 -1.42 -2.93 7.05
N ARG A 181 -2.49 -2.36 7.63
CA ARG A 181 -3.59 -1.73 6.85
C ARG A 181 -3.10 -0.54 6.04
N ALA A 182 -2.27 0.33 6.64
CA ALA A 182 -1.67 1.48 5.94
C ALA A 182 -0.78 1.04 4.77
N ALA A 183 0.01 -0.03 4.95
CA ALA A 183 0.81 -0.61 3.88
C ALA A 183 -0.07 -1.21 2.76
N ALA A 184 -1.13 -1.94 3.12
CA ALA A 184 -2.06 -2.51 2.15
C ALA A 184 -2.70 -1.44 1.24
N VAL A 185 -3.16 -0.31 1.81
CA VAL A 185 -3.80 0.75 1.04
C VAL A 185 -2.81 1.65 0.30
N SER A 186 -1.51 1.62 0.65
CA SER A 186 -0.48 2.45 0.03
C SER A 186 -0.29 2.20 -1.47
N ASP A 187 -0.61 1.00 -1.93
CA ASP A 187 -0.60 0.62 -3.34
C ASP A 187 -1.53 1.49 -4.21
N LEU A 188 -2.51 2.14 -3.60
CA LEU A 188 -3.44 3.05 -4.27
C LEU A 188 -2.87 4.46 -4.49
N CYS A 189 -1.64 4.76 -4.07
CA CYS A 189 -1.03 6.08 -4.13
C CYS A 189 -1.18 6.71 -5.52
N PHE A 190 -0.71 6.06 -6.58
CA PHE A 190 -0.84 6.57 -7.95
C PHE A 190 -2.31 6.72 -8.39
N GLY A 191 -3.13 5.69 -8.18
CA GLY A 191 -4.54 5.70 -8.62
C GLY A 191 -5.34 6.85 -8.01
N LEU A 192 -5.07 7.20 -6.75
CA LEU A 192 -5.71 8.30 -6.06
C LEU A 192 -5.08 9.66 -6.38
N ALA A 193 -3.76 9.74 -6.51
CA ALA A 193 -3.08 10.94 -6.97
C ALA A 193 -3.61 11.37 -8.34
N GLY A 194 -3.69 10.45 -9.29
CA GLY A 194 -4.25 10.72 -10.61
C GLY A 194 -5.70 11.19 -10.55
N ARG A 195 -6.55 10.51 -9.76
CA ARG A 195 -7.97 10.86 -9.64
C ARG A 195 -8.21 12.22 -8.99
N THR A 196 -7.43 12.54 -7.96
CA THR A 196 -7.64 13.76 -7.16
C THR A 196 -7.01 14.99 -7.81
N LEU A 197 -5.77 14.90 -8.31
CA LEU A 197 -5.04 16.03 -8.90
C LEU A 197 -5.58 16.39 -10.28
N LEU A 198 -5.85 15.40 -11.11
CA LEU A 198 -6.30 15.65 -12.48
C LEU A 198 -7.76 16.08 -12.56
N ARG A 199 -8.54 15.99 -11.46
CA ARG A 199 -9.97 16.32 -11.41
C ARG A 199 -10.76 15.75 -12.59
N ARG A 200 -10.33 14.61 -13.11
CA ARG A 200 -10.89 13.97 -14.30
C ARG A 200 -11.97 12.98 -13.91
N GLY A 201 -12.95 12.82 -14.78
CA GLY A 201 -13.95 11.77 -14.64
C GLY A 201 -13.31 10.37 -14.65
N TRP A 202 -14.05 9.36 -14.20
CA TRP A 202 -13.57 7.99 -14.10
C TRP A 202 -12.89 7.46 -15.38
N HIS A 203 -13.46 7.77 -16.56
CA HIS A 203 -12.91 7.30 -17.84
C HIS A 203 -11.54 7.90 -18.15
N GLU A 204 -11.32 9.17 -17.85
CA GLU A 204 -10.03 9.83 -18.05
C GLU A 204 -8.99 9.39 -17.03
N ALA A 205 -9.39 9.26 -15.76
CA ALA A 205 -8.53 8.70 -14.70
C ALA A 205 -8.14 7.25 -15.02
N ARG A 206 -9.05 6.46 -15.61
CA ARG A 206 -8.77 5.12 -16.08
C ARG A 206 -7.77 5.11 -17.25
N ALA A 207 -7.90 6.03 -18.21
CA ALA A 207 -6.97 6.14 -19.33
C ALA A 207 -5.54 6.42 -18.84
N VAL A 208 -5.37 7.26 -17.82
CA VAL A 208 -4.07 7.48 -17.16
C VAL A 208 -3.60 6.21 -16.46
N ARG A 209 -4.48 5.52 -15.69
CA ARG A 209 -4.13 4.26 -15.01
C ARG A 209 -3.74 3.13 -15.93
N THR A 210 -4.36 3.02 -17.10
CA THR A 210 -4.04 1.94 -18.05
C THR A 210 -2.71 2.16 -18.76
N ARG A 211 -2.18 3.37 -18.72
CA ARG A 211 -0.89 3.72 -19.33
C ARG A 211 0.29 3.62 -18.37
N PHE A 212 0.04 3.51 -17.06
CA PHE A 212 1.11 3.43 -16.06
C PHE A 212 0.82 2.29 -15.07
N ILE A 213 1.88 1.58 -14.72
CA ILE A 213 1.92 0.63 -13.61
C ILE A 213 2.89 1.14 -12.56
N ASN A 214 2.60 0.90 -11.28
CA ASN A 214 3.55 1.11 -10.21
C ASN A 214 4.52 -0.08 -10.14
N VAL A 215 5.80 0.24 -10.12
CA VAL A 215 6.88 -0.77 -10.08
C VAL A 215 7.54 -0.85 -8.71
N ASP A 216 7.33 0.15 -7.86
CA ASP A 216 7.71 0.15 -6.45
C ASP A 216 6.67 0.86 -5.59
N THR A 217 6.81 0.73 -4.28
CA THR A 217 6.13 1.57 -3.30
C THR A 217 7.04 1.78 -2.11
N THR A 218 7.35 3.03 -1.80
CA THR A 218 8.15 3.38 -0.61
C THR A 218 7.31 4.17 0.38
N LEU A 219 7.20 3.64 1.61
CA LEU A 219 6.56 4.28 2.75
C LEU A 219 7.61 4.78 3.72
N TYR A 220 7.56 6.06 4.08
CA TYR A 220 8.28 6.62 5.22
C TYR A 220 7.31 6.96 6.33
N PHE A 221 7.65 6.56 7.57
CA PHE A 221 6.82 6.75 8.75
C PHE A 221 7.45 7.77 9.69
N GLU A 222 6.77 8.89 9.91
CA GLU A 222 7.12 9.90 10.94
C GLU A 222 6.76 9.37 12.34
N ARG A 223 5.65 8.62 12.42
CA ARG A 223 5.15 7.90 13.59
C ARG A 223 4.38 6.65 13.15
N GLU A 224 4.00 5.80 14.07
CA GLU A 224 3.10 4.70 13.77
C GLU A 224 1.71 5.22 13.37
N PRO A 225 1.10 4.67 12.33
CA PRO A 225 -0.28 4.98 11.97
C PRO A 225 -1.25 4.40 13.00
N GLU A 226 -2.43 5.03 13.15
CA GLU A 226 -3.47 4.61 14.08
C GLU A 226 -4.83 4.50 13.39
N GLY A 227 -5.70 3.63 13.94
CA GLY A 227 -7.06 3.45 13.45
C GLY A 227 -7.14 2.58 12.19
N GLU A 228 -8.25 2.75 11.47
CA GLU A 228 -8.58 1.94 10.28
C GLU A 228 -8.67 2.77 9.00
N TRP A 229 -8.86 4.07 9.12
CA TRP A 229 -8.96 5.00 8.02
C TRP A 229 -7.65 5.76 7.82
N PHE A 230 -7.14 5.73 6.60
CA PHE A 230 -5.91 6.42 6.20
C PHE A 230 -6.20 7.37 5.06
N ALA A 231 -5.80 8.63 5.22
CA ALA A 231 -5.97 9.62 4.17
C ALA A 231 -4.69 9.79 3.36
N MET A 232 -4.86 10.03 2.08
CA MET A 232 -3.81 10.37 1.13
C MET A 232 -4.08 11.73 0.52
N ARG A 233 -3.11 12.64 0.67
CA ARG A 233 -3.10 13.96 0.02
C ARG A 233 -1.98 13.97 -1.00
N PRO A 234 -2.29 13.93 -2.31
CA PRO A 234 -1.26 13.99 -3.34
C PRO A 234 -0.47 15.29 -3.28
N THR A 235 0.85 15.16 -3.41
CA THR A 235 1.81 16.27 -3.43
C THR A 235 2.54 16.37 -4.74
N VAL A 236 2.84 15.22 -5.38
CA VAL A 236 3.49 15.13 -6.68
C VAL A 236 2.78 14.11 -7.56
N LEU A 237 2.58 14.47 -8.81
CA LEU A 237 2.25 13.55 -9.90
C LEU A 237 2.91 14.09 -11.16
N SER A 238 3.92 13.39 -11.66
CA SER A 238 4.68 13.81 -12.85
C SER A 238 5.13 12.59 -13.64
N ASP A 239 5.39 12.80 -14.92
CA ASP A 239 6.08 11.83 -15.77
C ASP A 239 6.99 12.52 -16.79
N ASP A 240 8.05 11.82 -17.19
CA ASP A 240 8.91 12.16 -18.30
C ASP A 240 9.30 10.88 -19.03
N ARG A 241 9.08 10.85 -20.33
CA ARG A 241 9.45 9.73 -21.23
C ARG A 241 8.96 8.36 -20.75
N GLY A 242 7.77 8.31 -20.16
CA GLY A 242 7.17 7.07 -19.70
C GLY A 242 7.65 6.59 -18.33
N ILE A 243 8.48 7.35 -17.62
CA ILE A 243 8.82 7.13 -16.23
C ILE A 243 8.13 8.20 -15.39
N GLY A 244 7.34 7.79 -14.42
CA GLY A 244 6.56 8.71 -13.60
C GLY A 244 6.89 8.61 -12.13
N LEU A 245 6.46 9.63 -11.37
CA LEU A 245 6.52 9.71 -9.92
C LEU A 245 5.17 10.14 -9.37
N ALA A 246 4.67 9.39 -8.39
CA ALA A 246 3.58 9.82 -7.53
C ALA A 246 4.07 9.94 -6.09
N GLU A 247 3.69 11.03 -5.40
CA GLU A 247 3.92 11.21 -3.97
C GLU A 247 2.63 11.64 -3.30
N VAL A 248 2.35 11.04 -2.14
CA VAL A 248 1.25 11.45 -1.27
C VAL A 248 1.74 11.64 0.17
N ALA A 249 1.27 12.67 0.84
CA ALA A 249 1.34 12.76 2.30
C ALA A 249 0.21 11.92 2.88
N THR A 250 0.51 11.16 3.94
CA THR A 250 -0.42 10.20 4.57
C THR A 250 -0.83 10.63 5.96
N TYR A 251 -2.13 10.50 6.25
CA TYR A 251 -2.74 10.95 7.49
C TYR A 251 -3.65 9.88 8.08
N ASP A 252 -3.80 9.91 9.37
CA ASP A 252 -4.87 9.28 10.14
C ASP A 252 -5.63 10.33 10.96
N ALA A 253 -6.49 9.93 11.89
CA ALA A 253 -7.28 10.86 12.70
C ALA A 253 -6.42 11.76 13.62
N ARG A 254 -5.15 11.40 13.90
CA ARG A 254 -4.21 12.21 14.68
C ARG A 254 -3.41 13.20 13.85
N GLY A 255 -3.47 13.11 12.52
CA GLY A 255 -2.69 13.96 11.63
C GLY A 255 -1.73 13.17 10.74
N ARG A 256 -0.72 13.84 10.21
CA ARG A 256 0.25 13.19 9.33
C ARG A 256 1.05 12.11 10.05
N TYR A 257 1.14 10.93 9.44
CA TYR A 257 1.99 9.84 9.94
C TYR A 257 3.15 9.50 9.00
N GLY A 258 3.14 10.02 7.76
CA GLY A 258 4.23 9.74 6.83
C GLY A 258 3.97 10.18 5.40
N ARG A 259 4.64 9.49 4.49
CA ARG A 259 4.55 9.70 3.04
C ARG A 259 4.66 8.38 2.30
N VAL A 260 4.02 8.33 1.13
CA VAL A 260 4.16 7.24 0.15
C VAL A 260 4.65 7.81 -1.16
N LEU A 261 5.63 7.14 -1.74
CA LEU A 261 6.16 7.43 -3.06
C LEU A 261 6.05 6.17 -3.93
N GLN A 262 5.74 6.37 -5.20
CA GLN A 262 5.72 5.30 -6.21
C GLN A 262 6.40 5.76 -7.49
N ALA A 263 7.37 4.98 -7.98
CA ALA A 263 7.83 5.07 -9.34
C ALA A 263 6.83 4.34 -10.26
N MET A 264 6.64 4.88 -11.44
CA MET A 264 5.66 4.39 -12.39
C MET A 264 6.29 4.19 -13.75
N LEU A 265 5.87 3.14 -14.44
CA LEU A 265 6.28 2.84 -15.80
C LEU A 265 5.08 2.93 -16.73
N ALA A 266 5.24 3.65 -17.84
CA ALA A 266 4.26 3.61 -18.93
C ALA A 266 4.16 2.18 -19.47
N ASN A 267 2.94 1.68 -19.53
CA ASN A 267 2.65 0.30 -19.90
C ASN A 267 1.81 0.32 -21.18
N ASP A 268 2.43 0.02 -22.31
CA ASP A 268 1.72 -0.16 -23.57
C ASP A 268 1.03 -1.55 -23.56
N PRO A 269 -0.20 -1.65 -24.09
CA PRO A 269 -0.82 -2.95 -24.31
C PRO A 269 0.03 -3.92 -25.14
N GLU A 270 0.87 -3.42 -26.03
CA GLU A 270 1.78 -4.23 -26.86
C GLU A 270 2.94 -4.84 -26.05
N ASP A 271 3.39 -4.16 -24.97
CA ASP A 271 4.45 -4.65 -24.09
C ASP A 271 4.00 -5.84 -23.19
N ARG A 272 2.69 -6.13 -23.15
CA ARG A 272 2.14 -7.21 -22.32
C ARG A 272 2.27 -8.61 -22.93
N ALA A 273 2.69 -8.70 -24.19
CA ALA A 273 2.81 -9.96 -24.91
C ALA A 273 4.08 -10.76 -24.54
N ASP A 274 5.08 -10.13 -23.92
CA ASP A 274 6.41 -10.68 -23.67
C ASP A 274 6.73 -10.94 -22.18
N GLY A 275 5.72 -10.87 -21.27
CA GLY A 275 5.90 -11.00 -19.83
C GLY A 275 5.12 -12.15 -19.17
#